data_9c30cfdb61fa18f3ee31ec04ea41189f
#
_entry.id   9c30cfdb61fa18f3ee31ec04ea41189f
#
_cell.length_a   1.000
_cell.length_b   1.000
_cell.length_c   1.000
_cell.angle_alpha   90.00
_cell.angle_beta   90.00
_cell.angle_gamma   90.00
#
_symmetry.space_group_name_H-M   'P 1'
#
loop_
_entity.id
_entity.type
_entity.pdbx_description
1 polymer ?
#
loop_
_entity_poly.entity_id
_entity_poly.type
_entity_poly.pdbx_seq_one_letter_code
_entity_poly.pdbx_strand_id
1 'polypeptide(L)'
;MKGLMRKRIVHEMFRYHPIVWLVLGSLTFDALGGTSMKPRSKRAPHSKRLSIKDLALELAKKHLLRMIVNEQHDLQKAKESLYILQRDKCTKIKMIGKPVAHNSRYLSYGAWMKDPLEIMGAETIFVMEHYSGNVLEEYENMNKLKAGLAHKKYKLPYHWDGTGAVVYGQHLYYNRAGTNHIVKYNLKTERVEAQISVGGYSTRKRSYQWGGYSGMDLAVDETGLWVIAGRSSSSYPLYLAKIDVVRNYISLAWNLRSKTMNSIGNAFVACGVIYTINSYSGRSTTITFAYDTKTGSQWNPNIQFTNQFGCNSMVDYNPREKVLYAWDNKRLVTYPITFEEQ
;
A
#
# COMPACT_ATOMS: atom_id res chain seq x y z
N MET A 1 -8.74 23.67 19.35
CA MET A 1 -8.53 22.25 19.65
C MET A 1 -7.07 21.83 19.84
N LYS A 2 -6.08 22.41 19.15
CA LYS A 2 -4.64 22.05 19.32
C LYS A 2 -4.04 22.42 20.71
N GLY A 3 -4.56 23.43 21.38
CA GLY A 3 -4.04 23.87 22.69
C GLY A 3 -4.51 23.00 23.88
N LEU A 4 -5.71 22.42 23.81
CA LEU A 4 -6.25 21.55 24.88
C LEU A 4 -5.59 20.14 24.84
N MET A 5 -5.26 19.63 23.66
CA MET A 5 -4.56 18.35 23.53
C MET A 5 -3.15 18.38 24.09
N ARG A 6 -2.40 19.48 23.87
CA ARG A 6 -1.05 19.64 24.47
C ARG A 6 -1.06 19.68 25.99
N LYS A 7 -2.03 20.35 26.60
CA LYS A 7 -2.15 20.41 28.07
C LYS A 7 -2.55 19.06 28.69
N ARG A 8 -3.37 18.27 28.02
CA ARG A 8 -3.79 16.92 28.48
C ARG A 8 -2.63 15.92 28.42
N ILE A 9 -1.85 15.93 27.35
CA ILE A 9 -0.67 15.05 27.18
C ILE A 9 0.37 15.35 28.27
N VAL A 10 0.66 16.62 28.55
CA VAL A 10 1.60 16.99 29.61
C VAL A 10 1.07 16.60 30.99
N HIS A 11 -0.24 16.74 31.26
CA HIS A 11 -0.83 16.39 32.55
C HIS A 11 -0.90 14.88 32.79
N GLU A 12 -1.10 14.04 31.78
CA GLU A 12 -1.04 12.59 31.87
C GLU A 12 0.38 12.05 31.98
N MET A 13 1.38 12.69 31.34
CA MET A 13 2.78 12.34 31.51
C MET A 13 3.27 12.48 32.97
N PHE A 14 2.72 13.43 33.73
CA PHE A 14 3.08 13.63 35.14
C PHE A 14 2.37 12.66 36.11
N ARG A 15 1.33 11.96 35.70
CA ARG A 15 0.51 11.12 36.59
C ARG A 15 0.98 9.67 36.72
N TYR A 16 1.84 9.17 35.84
CA TYR A 16 2.12 7.73 35.75
C TYR A 16 3.57 7.27 35.89
N HIS A 17 4.56 8.17 36.15
CA HIS A 17 5.94 7.70 36.32
C HIS A 17 6.74 8.43 37.43
N PRO A 18 6.98 7.76 38.56
CA PRO A 18 7.83 8.29 39.65
C PRO A 18 9.31 8.49 39.26
N ILE A 19 9.77 7.87 38.18
CA ILE A 19 11.16 7.95 37.68
C ILE A 19 11.48 9.33 37.08
N VAL A 20 10.51 10.06 36.55
CA VAL A 20 10.71 11.42 36.01
C VAL A 20 11.05 12.42 37.10
N TRP A 21 10.52 12.24 38.31
CA TRP A 21 10.82 13.06 39.47
C TRP A 21 12.21 12.84 40.05
N LEU A 22 12.73 11.61 39.97
CA LEU A 22 14.10 11.31 40.41
C LEU A 22 15.17 11.95 39.51
N VAL A 23 14.91 12.09 38.22
CA VAL A 23 15.84 12.71 37.28
C VAL A 23 15.82 14.22 37.33
N LEU A 24 14.66 14.87 37.61
CA LEU A 24 14.55 16.31 37.76
C LEU A 24 14.97 16.82 39.16
N GLY A 25 14.78 15.99 40.18
CA GLY A 25 15.18 16.34 41.55
C GLY A 25 16.70 16.33 41.80
N SER A 26 17.47 15.56 41.01
CA SER A 26 18.93 15.53 41.11
C SER A 26 19.65 16.68 40.41
N LEU A 27 18.93 17.51 39.64
CA LEU A 27 19.51 18.63 38.86
C LEU A 27 19.68 19.94 39.67
N THR A 28 19.22 20.01 40.92
CA THR A 28 19.25 21.23 41.72
C THR A 28 20.27 21.23 42.85
N PHE A 29 21.11 20.17 43.04
CA PHE A 29 21.97 20.04 44.22
C PHE A 29 23.48 20.16 44.03
N ASP A 30 24.00 20.36 42.80
CA ASP A 30 25.43 20.46 42.54
C ASP A 30 25.86 21.86 42.05
N ALA A 31 25.62 22.88 42.86
CA ALA A 31 26.21 24.21 42.66
C ALA A 31 26.80 24.73 43.98
N LEU A 32 27.77 24.06 44.55
CA LEU A 32 28.65 24.63 45.57
C LEU A 32 29.97 23.85 45.71
N GLY A 33 31.00 24.39 45.22
CA GLY A 33 32.34 24.55 45.75
C GLY A 33 33.26 23.36 46.06
N GLY A 34 34.48 23.41 45.49
CA GLY A 34 35.62 22.69 46.04
C GLY A 34 36.82 22.56 45.09
N THR A 35 37.79 23.44 45.23
CA THR A 35 39.11 23.43 44.59
C THR A 35 40.02 22.35 45.18
N SER A 36 40.81 21.61 44.40
CA SER A 36 42.18 21.21 44.73
C SER A 36 42.90 20.42 43.63
N MET A 37 44.03 20.87 43.23
CA MET A 37 45.32 20.43 42.67
C MET A 37 45.49 19.04 42.02
N LYS A 38 46.27 19.13 40.91
CA LYS A 38 46.80 18.08 39.98
C LYS A 38 47.86 17.16 40.62
N PRO A 39 48.08 16.00 39.99
CA PRO A 39 49.32 15.86 39.20
C PRO A 39 49.09 15.21 37.80
N ARG A 40 50.03 15.52 36.92
CA ARG A 40 50.15 15.03 35.51
C ARG A 40 50.51 13.56 35.42
N SER A 41 49.83 12.82 34.59
CA SER A 41 50.38 11.58 34.01
C SER A 41 49.74 11.28 32.66
N LYS A 42 50.45 10.52 31.82
CA LYS A 42 50.42 10.34 30.38
C LYS A 42 49.06 9.90 29.81
N ARG A 43 48.67 10.50 28.67
CA ARG A 43 47.42 10.28 27.95
C ARG A 43 47.40 8.92 27.22
N ALA A 44 46.42 8.08 27.56
CA ALA A 44 45.85 7.07 26.68
C ALA A 44 44.65 7.70 25.91
N PRO A 45 44.25 7.17 24.73
CA PRO A 45 43.22 7.82 23.90
C PRO A 45 41.87 7.88 24.62
N HIS A 46 41.33 9.09 24.69
CA HIS A 46 40.04 9.40 25.33
C HIS A 46 38.91 8.66 24.63
N SER A 47 38.41 7.57 25.19
CA SER A 47 37.00 7.23 25.07
C SER A 47 36.23 8.35 25.79
N LYS A 48 35.39 9.11 25.07
CA LYS A 48 34.51 10.10 25.68
C LYS A 48 33.56 9.36 26.64
N ARG A 49 33.83 9.40 27.94
CA ARG A 49 32.87 9.01 28.96
C ARG A 49 31.70 9.96 28.84
N LEU A 50 30.53 9.47 28.40
CA LEU A 50 29.28 10.21 28.42
C LEU A 50 28.99 10.65 29.87
N SER A 51 28.56 11.89 30.07
CA SER A 51 28.12 12.33 31.37
C SER A 51 26.85 11.60 31.79
N ILE A 52 26.58 11.51 33.10
CA ILE A 52 25.33 10.90 33.60
C ILE A 52 24.10 11.61 32.99
N LYS A 53 24.20 12.91 32.72
CA LYS A 53 23.14 13.69 32.04
C LYS A 53 22.93 13.24 30.59
N ASP A 54 24.00 12.99 29.85
CA ASP A 54 23.91 12.53 28.46
C ASP A 54 23.32 11.11 28.40
N LEU A 55 23.69 10.24 29.35
CA LEU A 55 23.17 8.88 29.46
C LEU A 55 21.67 8.88 29.83
N ALA A 56 21.26 9.75 30.76
CA ALA A 56 19.85 9.91 31.14
C ALA A 56 19.01 10.46 29.97
N LEU A 57 19.56 11.41 29.21
CA LEU A 57 18.88 11.95 28.02
C LEU A 57 18.71 10.90 26.92
N GLU A 58 19.75 10.10 26.66
CA GLU A 58 19.68 8.99 25.69
C GLU A 58 18.69 7.90 26.12
N LEU A 59 18.62 7.57 27.41
CA LEU A 59 17.63 6.64 27.95
C LEU A 59 16.19 7.18 27.81
N ALA A 60 15.99 8.48 28.10
CA ALA A 60 14.68 9.13 27.95
C ALA A 60 14.24 9.17 26.48
N LYS A 61 15.14 9.52 25.54
CA LYS A 61 14.87 9.47 24.10
C LYS A 61 14.50 8.06 23.65
N LYS A 62 15.24 7.04 24.10
CA LYS A 62 14.98 5.65 23.75
C LYS A 62 13.64 5.15 24.28
N HIS A 63 13.25 5.58 25.48
CA HIS A 63 11.95 5.29 26.07
C HIS A 63 10.83 5.97 25.29
N LEU A 64 10.95 7.26 24.97
CA LEU A 64 9.98 8.02 24.19
C LEU A 64 9.80 7.42 22.79
N LEU A 65 10.88 7.04 22.14
CA LEU A 65 10.82 6.35 20.83
C LEU A 65 10.06 5.03 20.92
N ARG A 66 10.27 4.24 21.98
CA ARG A 66 9.50 3.00 22.19
C ARG A 66 8.02 3.26 22.40
N MET A 67 7.66 4.29 23.17
CA MET A 67 6.26 4.67 23.36
C MET A 67 5.61 5.09 22.05
N ILE A 68 6.28 5.93 21.24
CA ILE A 68 5.79 6.37 19.93
C ILE A 68 5.58 5.16 18.99
N VAL A 69 6.51 4.21 18.97
CA VAL A 69 6.39 2.99 18.15
C VAL A 69 5.22 2.13 18.59
N ASN A 70 5.03 1.97 19.91
CA ASN A 70 3.89 1.20 20.44
C ASN A 70 2.56 1.88 20.13
N GLU A 71 2.45 3.20 20.30
CA GLU A 71 1.23 3.95 19.97
C GLU A 71 0.90 3.90 18.47
N GLN A 72 1.92 3.95 17.61
CA GLN A 72 1.74 3.75 16.16
C GLN A 72 1.27 2.32 15.85
N HIS A 73 1.78 1.32 16.55
CA HIS A 73 1.37 -0.08 16.39
C HIS A 73 -0.09 -0.28 16.82
N ASP A 74 -0.49 0.30 17.96
CA ASP A 74 -1.86 0.20 18.49
C ASP A 74 -2.85 0.96 17.60
N LEU A 75 -2.45 2.12 17.05
CA LEU A 75 -3.23 2.86 16.07
C LEU A 75 -3.40 2.06 14.77
N GLN A 76 -2.35 1.36 14.34
CA GLN A 76 -2.42 0.48 13.17
C GLN A 76 -3.38 -0.69 13.41
N LYS A 77 -3.30 -1.35 14.57
CA LYS A 77 -4.25 -2.42 14.96
C LYS A 77 -5.69 -1.92 15.03
N ALA A 78 -5.90 -0.72 15.58
CA ALA A 78 -7.23 -0.12 15.65
C ALA A 78 -7.80 0.18 14.25
N LYS A 79 -6.96 0.68 13.33
CA LYS A 79 -7.34 0.89 11.93
C LYS A 79 -7.67 -0.43 11.22
N GLU A 80 -6.86 -1.47 11.43
CA GLU A 80 -7.12 -2.81 10.89
C GLU A 80 -8.41 -3.41 11.46
N SER A 81 -8.67 -3.24 12.76
CA SER A 81 -9.90 -3.70 13.40
C SER A 81 -11.14 -2.96 12.88
N LEU A 82 -11.04 -1.62 12.69
CA LEU A 82 -12.09 -0.82 12.08
C LEU A 82 -12.34 -1.25 10.62
N TYR A 83 -11.29 -1.55 9.89
CA TYR A 83 -11.34 -2.04 8.53
C TYR A 83 -12.02 -3.43 8.45
N ILE A 84 -11.73 -4.33 9.40
CA ILE A 84 -12.40 -5.64 9.55
C ILE A 84 -13.89 -5.46 9.87
N LEU A 85 -14.25 -4.54 10.75
CA LEU A 85 -15.65 -4.24 11.07
C LEU A 85 -16.42 -3.64 9.87
N GLN A 86 -15.76 -2.87 9.01
CA GLN A 86 -16.35 -2.40 7.75
C GLN A 86 -16.54 -3.54 6.74
N ARG A 87 -15.71 -4.59 6.82
CA ARG A 87 -15.81 -5.79 5.97
C ARG A 87 -17.10 -6.57 6.17
N ASP A 88 -17.63 -6.62 7.39
CA ASP A 88 -18.86 -7.37 7.70
C ASP A 88 -20.11 -6.74 7.06
N LYS A 89 -19.98 -5.51 6.53
CA LYS A 89 -21.01 -4.83 5.72
C LYS A 89 -20.74 -4.93 4.21
N CYS A 90 -19.80 -5.76 3.81
CA CYS A 90 -19.41 -5.90 2.41
C CYS A 90 -20.36 -6.85 1.68
N THR A 91 -20.96 -6.35 0.62
CA THR A 91 -21.89 -7.13 -0.23
C THR A 91 -21.34 -7.23 -1.66
N LYS A 92 -22.07 -7.89 -2.55
CA LYS A 92 -21.70 -8.00 -3.96
C LYS A 92 -21.83 -6.64 -4.66
N ILE A 93 -21.05 -6.44 -5.72
CA ILE A 93 -21.20 -5.27 -6.58
C ILE A 93 -22.50 -5.41 -7.35
N LYS A 94 -23.38 -4.40 -7.24
CA LYS A 94 -24.63 -4.26 -7.99
C LYS A 94 -24.39 -3.58 -9.33
N MET A 95 -23.59 -2.50 -9.32
CA MET A 95 -23.39 -1.67 -10.51
C MET A 95 -22.04 -0.96 -10.47
N ILE A 96 -21.46 -0.77 -11.65
CA ILE A 96 -20.32 0.14 -11.87
C ILE A 96 -20.84 1.32 -12.70
N GLY A 97 -20.64 2.53 -12.19
CA GLY A 97 -21.10 3.75 -12.83
C GLY A 97 -20.22 4.16 -14.01
N LYS A 98 -20.60 5.27 -14.64
CA LYS A 98 -19.83 5.85 -15.76
C LYS A 98 -18.48 6.35 -15.26
N PRO A 99 -17.40 6.23 -16.09
CA PRO A 99 -16.07 6.71 -15.73
C PRO A 99 -16.04 8.24 -15.61
N VAL A 100 -15.29 8.72 -14.62
CA VAL A 100 -14.97 10.13 -14.40
C VAL A 100 -13.50 10.33 -14.73
N ALA A 101 -13.19 11.15 -15.75
CA ALA A 101 -11.81 11.46 -16.11
C ALA A 101 -11.26 12.59 -15.23
N HIS A 102 -10.05 12.40 -14.68
CA HIS A 102 -9.39 13.33 -13.78
C HIS A 102 -8.22 14.07 -14.43
N ASN A 103 -7.41 13.35 -15.19
CA ASN A 103 -6.19 13.87 -15.83
C ASN A 103 -5.85 13.08 -17.09
N SER A 104 -4.99 13.69 -17.92
CA SER A 104 -4.38 13.06 -19.08
C SER A 104 -2.89 12.89 -18.86
N ARG A 105 -2.36 11.75 -19.29
CA ARG A 105 -0.93 11.46 -19.27
C ARG A 105 -0.41 11.29 -20.68
N TYR A 106 0.91 11.31 -20.84
CA TYR A 106 1.54 11.15 -22.14
C TYR A 106 1.45 9.71 -22.65
N LEU A 107 1.66 8.73 -21.75
CA LEU A 107 1.71 7.32 -22.10
C LEU A 107 0.32 6.66 -22.01
N SER A 108 0.08 5.66 -22.88
CA SER A 108 -1.21 4.95 -22.93
C SER A 108 -1.39 3.95 -21.81
N TYR A 109 -0.33 3.60 -21.12
CA TYR A 109 -0.29 2.56 -20.08
C TYR A 109 0.33 3.14 -18.81
N GLY A 110 -0.10 2.66 -17.65
CA GLY A 110 0.45 3.01 -16.36
C GLY A 110 -0.44 2.54 -15.22
N ALA A 111 -0.04 2.85 -14.00
CA ALA A 111 -0.82 2.64 -12.79
C ALA A 111 -0.91 3.95 -12.01
N TRP A 112 -2.06 4.18 -11.38
CA TRP A 112 -2.23 5.27 -10.44
C TRP A 112 -3.15 4.86 -9.30
N MET A 113 -2.84 5.29 -8.10
CA MET A 113 -3.48 4.76 -6.90
C MET A 113 -3.37 5.70 -5.72
N LYS A 114 -4.22 5.50 -4.72
CA LYS A 114 -4.09 6.04 -3.37
C LYS A 114 -3.93 4.88 -2.37
N ASP A 115 -3.31 5.17 -1.24
CA ASP A 115 -3.24 4.22 -0.11
C ASP A 115 -4.61 4.10 0.58
N PRO A 116 -5.30 2.95 0.54
CA PRO A 116 -6.59 2.80 1.20
C PRO A 116 -6.51 2.86 2.73
N LEU A 117 -5.33 2.70 3.32
CA LEU A 117 -5.11 2.86 4.76
C LEU A 117 -4.74 4.30 5.15
N GLU A 118 -4.55 5.20 4.17
CA GLU A 118 -4.24 6.62 4.36
C GLU A 118 -2.99 6.90 5.22
N ILE A 119 -2.06 5.93 5.33
CA ILE A 119 -0.82 6.07 6.10
C ILE A 119 0.13 7.08 5.45
N MET A 120 0.05 7.18 4.12
CA MET A 120 0.81 8.15 3.33
C MET A 120 0.07 9.48 3.12
N GLY A 121 -1.16 9.60 3.65
CA GLY A 121 -2.05 10.75 3.50
C GLY A 121 -3.27 10.43 2.64
N ALA A 122 -4.44 10.94 3.05
CA ALA A 122 -5.72 10.65 2.40
C ALA A 122 -5.81 11.17 0.95
N GLU A 123 -5.12 12.28 0.65
CA GLU A 123 -5.12 12.89 -0.69
C GLU A 123 -3.91 12.51 -1.55
N THR A 124 -2.93 11.81 -0.97
CA THR A 124 -1.69 11.45 -1.67
C THR A 124 -1.95 10.46 -2.81
N ILE A 125 -1.46 10.79 -3.99
CA ILE A 125 -1.63 10.00 -5.21
C ILE A 125 -0.26 9.51 -5.68
N PHE A 126 -0.20 8.24 -6.06
CA PHE A 126 0.98 7.61 -6.61
C PHE A 126 0.76 7.27 -8.08
N VAL A 127 1.80 7.49 -8.91
CA VAL A 127 1.74 7.25 -10.36
C VAL A 127 2.98 6.49 -10.83
N MET A 128 2.76 5.45 -11.59
CA MET A 128 3.79 4.67 -12.28
C MET A 128 3.50 4.70 -13.79
N GLU A 129 4.31 5.42 -14.53
CA GLU A 129 4.16 5.58 -15.98
C GLU A 129 4.65 4.33 -16.71
N HIS A 130 3.87 3.87 -17.70
CA HIS A 130 4.16 2.71 -18.52
C HIS A 130 4.01 1.36 -17.79
N TYR A 131 4.08 0.26 -18.55
CA TYR A 131 4.03 -1.11 -18.02
C TYR A 131 5.43 -1.66 -17.67
N SER A 132 6.46 -0.85 -17.74
CA SER A 132 7.81 -1.18 -17.28
C SER A 132 8.57 0.09 -16.99
N GLY A 133 9.25 0.15 -15.86
CA GLY A 133 10.01 1.31 -15.42
C GLY A 133 10.55 1.11 -14.02
N ASN A 134 11.06 2.18 -13.40
CA ASN A 134 11.55 2.14 -12.02
C ASN A 134 11.46 3.51 -11.32
N VAL A 135 10.56 4.39 -11.77
CA VAL A 135 10.29 5.68 -11.12
C VAL A 135 8.84 5.73 -10.69
N LEU A 136 8.58 5.77 -9.39
CA LEU A 136 7.27 6.08 -8.81
C LEU A 136 7.20 7.57 -8.53
N GLU A 137 6.14 8.23 -8.96
CA GLU A 137 5.84 9.63 -8.66
C GLU A 137 4.80 9.72 -7.55
N GLU A 138 5.02 10.61 -6.58
CA GLU A 138 4.10 10.94 -5.50
C GLU A 138 3.60 12.37 -5.67
N TYR A 139 2.30 12.56 -5.56
CA TYR A 139 1.62 13.86 -5.62
C TYR A 139 0.81 14.08 -4.36
N GLU A 140 0.90 15.26 -3.75
CA GLU A 140 0.19 15.59 -2.51
C GLU A 140 -1.33 15.50 -2.65
N ASN A 141 -1.85 15.79 -3.85
CA ASN A 141 -3.28 15.78 -4.15
C ASN A 141 -3.55 15.86 -5.66
N MET A 142 -4.82 15.78 -6.04
CA MET A 142 -5.28 15.84 -7.44
C MET A 142 -4.90 17.15 -8.15
N ASN A 143 -4.86 18.29 -7.46
CA ASN A 143 -4.47 19.55 -8.08
C ASN A 143 -2.99 19.56 -8.47
N LYS A 144 -2.13 19.03 -7.61
CA LYS A 144 -0.71 18.84 -7.89
C LYS A 144 -0.48 17.85 -9.04
N LEU A 145 -1.24 16.76 -9.08
CA LEU A 145 -1.20 15.80 -10.18
C LEU A 145 -1.59 16.45 -11.50
N LYS A 146 -2.67 17.22 -11.56
CA LYS A 146 -3.12 17.95 -12.76
C LYS A 146 -2.09 18.98 -13.23
N ALA A 147 -1.40 19.61 -12.31
CA ALA A 147 -0.34 20.58 -12.60
C ALA A 147 1.00 19.90 -12.98
N GLY A 148 1.13 18.57 -12.87
CA GLY A 148 2.38 17.85 -13.12
C GLY A 148 3.47 18.12 -12.07
N LEU A 149 3.09 18.61 -10.88
CA LEU A 149 3.99 18.99 -9.79
C LEU A 149 4.13 17.83 -8.81
N ALA A 150 4.97 16.86 -9.13
CA ALA A 150 5.28 15.76 -8.22
C ALA A 150 5.95 16.28 -6.96
N HIS A 151 5.45 15.85 -5.80
CA HIS A 151 6.05 16.12 -4.49
C HIS A 151 7.37 15.36 -4.34
N LYS A 152 7.38 14.10 -4.77
CA LYS A 152 8.54 13.22 -4.67
C LYS A 152 8.59 12.23 -5.84
N LYS A 153 9.82 11.82 -6.20
CA LYS A 153 10.08 10.74 -7.16
C LYS A 153 10.99 9.71 -6.51
N TYR A 154 10.50 8.48 -6.43
CA TYR A 154 11.24 7.36 -5.91
C TYR A 154 11.94 6.62 -7.04
N LYS A 155 13.25 6.46 -6.96
CA LYS A 155 14.02 5.59 -7.86
C LYS A 155 14.03 4.18 -7.28
N LEU A 156 13.15 3.32 -7.79
CA LEU A 156 13.01 1.95 -7.30
C LEU A 156 14.27 1.12 -7.66
N PRO A 157 14.70 0.20 -6.78
CA PRO A 157 15.90 -0.61 -6.99
C PRO A 157 15.75 -1.67 -8.09
N TYR A 158 14.51 -2.07 -8.39
CA TYR A 158 14.19 -3.01 -9.47
C TYR A 158 13.15 -2.40 -10.41
N HIS A 159 13.28 -2.72 -11.70
CA HIS A 159 12.23 -2.42 -12.65
C HIS A 159 10.97 -3.22 -12.32
N TRP A 160 9.81 -2.64 -12.62
CA TRP A 160 8.54 -3.36 -12.58
C TRP A 160 8.15 -3.91 -13.96
N ASP A 161 7.27 -4.91 -13.97
CA ASP A 161 6.52 -5.37 -15.13
C ASP A 161 5.02 -5.25 -14.85
N GLY A 162 4.24 -4.86 -15.88
CA GLY A 162 2.80 -4.68 -15.77
C GLY A 162 2.38 -3.35 -15.17
N THR A 163 1.09 -3.20 -14.97
CA THR A 163 0.45 -2.02 -14.37
C THR A 163 -0.26 -2.35 -13.05
N GLY A 164 -0.06 -3.54 -12.54
CA GLY A 164 -0.68 -4.06 -11.34
C GLY A 164 0.11 -3.79 -10.06
N ALA A 165 0.60 -2.58 -9.88
CA ALA A 165 1.23 -2.18 -8.62
C ALA A 165 0.21 -1.51 -7.70
N VAL A 166 0.35 -1.68 -6.38
CA VAL A 166 -0.52 -1.07 -5.39
C VAL A 166 0.28 -0.45 -4.25
N VAL A 167 -0.23 0.64 -3.69
CA VAL A 167 0.23 1.17 -2.40
C VAL A 167 -0.75 0.69 -1.32
N TYR A 168 -0.21 0.04 -0.29
CA TYR A 168 -0.97 -0.45 0.85
C TYR A 168 -0.22 -0.17 2.15
N GLY A 169 -0.76 0.74 2.94
CA GLY A 169 -0.07 1.34 4.08
C GLY A 169 1.09 2.22 3.62
N GLN A 170 2.24 2.06 4.22
CA GLN A 170 3.44 2.80 3.83
C GLN A 170 4.29 2.07 2.78
N HIS A 171 3.74 1.05 2.10
CA HIS A 171 4.50 0.18 1.20
C HIS A 171 3.94 0.22 -0.22
N LEU A 172 4.82 0.33 -1.19
CA LEU A 172 4.54 -0.01 -2.57
C LEU A 172 4.80 -1.51 -2.76
N TYR A 173 3.82 -2.21 -3.30
CA TYR A 173 3.96 -3.58 -3.78
C TYR A 173 3.93 -3.56 -5.31
N TYR A 174 4.94 -4.15 -5.93
CA TYR A 174 5.05 -4.21 -7.38
C TYR A 174 5.73 -5.47 -7.88
N ASN A 175 5.45 -5.86 -9.09
CA ASN A 175 6.02 -7.04 -9.72
C ASN A 175 7.45 -6.74 -10.17
N ARG A 176 8.44 -7.48 -9.67
CA ARG A 176 9.82 -7.38 -10.12
C ARG A 176 9.96 -7.92 -11.54
N ALA A 177 10.44 -7.09 -12.46
CA ALA A 177 10.53 -7.37 -13.88
C ALA A 177 11.22 -8.70 -14.19
N GLY A 178 10.57 -9.51 -15.04
CA GLY A 178 11.08 -10.79 -15.51
C GLY A 178 11.12 -11.91 -14.47
N THR A 179 10.57 -11.70 -13.27
CA THR A 179 10.61 -12.66 -12.18
C THR A 179 9.22 -13.07 -11.70
N ASN A 180 9.16 -14.04 -10.79
CA ASN A 180 7.96 -14.43 -10.05
C ASN A 180 7.86 -13.77 -8.67
N HIS A 181 8.53 -12.64 -8.46
CA HIS A 181 8.57 -11.98 -7.16
C HIS A 181 7.79 -10.68 -7.16
N ILE A 182 7.08 -10.45 -6.06
CA ILE A 182 6.51 -9.17 -5.68
C ILE A 182 7.48 -8.49 -4.72
N VAL A 183 7.86 -7.26 -4.99
CA VAL A 183 8.70 -6.43 -4.12
C VAL A 183 7.80 -5.68 -3.15
N LYS A 184 8.13 -5.75 -1.86
CA LYS A 184 7.60 -4.88 -0.82
C LYS A 184 8.63 -3.79 -0.56
N TYR A 185 8.31 -2.56 -0.98
CA TYR A 185 9.17 -1.40 -0.85
C TYR A 185 8.58 -0.38 0.11
N ASN A 186 9.30 -0.03 1.14
CA ASN A 186 8.87 0.96 2.14
C ASN A 186 9.12 2.37 1.62
N LEU A 187 8.05 3.16 1.43
CA LEU A 187 8.08 4.53 0.90
C LEU A 187 8.68 5.55 1.87
N LYS A 188 8.63 5.28 3.19
CA LYS A 188 9.22 6.16 4.21
C LYS A 188 10.73 5.97 4.36
N THR A 189 11.19 4.71 4.35
CA THR A 189 12.62 4.38 4.52
C THR A 189 13.36 4.23 3.19
N GLU A 190 12.64 4.19 2.07
CA GLU A 190 13.14 3.97 0.71
C GLU A 190 13.96 2.68 0.57
N ARG A 191 13.49 1.61 1.22
CA ARG A 191 14.18 0.31 1.23
C ARG A 191 13.24 -0.83 0.84
N VAL A 192 13.82 -1.85 0.22
CA VAL A 192 13.14 -3.14 0.02
C VAL A 192 13.13 -3.86 1.37
N GLU A 193 11.93 -4.22 1.85
CA GLU A 193 11.76 -4.99 3.09
C GLU A 193 11.56 -6.48 2.82
N ALA A 194 10.96 -6.83 1.67
CA ALA A 194 10.76 -8.22 1.30
C ALA A 194 10.63 -8.41 -0.22
N GLN A 195 10.82 -9.65 -0.65
CA GLN A 195 10.46 -10.15 -1.98
C GLN A 195 9.63 -11.42 -1.78
N ILE A 196 8.37 -11.38 -2.24
CA ILE A 196 7.40 -12.46 -2.05
C ILE A 196 7.33 -13.29 -3.33
N SER A 197 7.64 -14.58 -3.24
CA SER A 197 7.58 -15.50 -4.39
C SER A 197 6.14 -15.94 -4.67
N VAL A 198 5.74 -15.89 -5.94
CA VAL A 198 4.42 -16.36 -6.43
C VAL A 198 4.56 -17.71 -7.14
N GLY A 199 5.47 -18.57 -6.68
CA GLY A 199 5.66 -19.90 -7.23
C GLY A 199 6.08 -19.92 -8.70
N GLY A 200 5.38 -20.68 -9.55
CA GLY A 200 5.69 -20.85 -10.99
C GLY A 200 5.10 -19.78 -11.92
N TYR A 201 4.71 -18.61 -11.41
CA TYR A 201 4.08 -17.53 -12.19
C TYR A 201 5.12 -16.48 -12.60
N SER A 202 4.84 -15.72 -13.65
CA SER A 202 5.73 -14.68 -14.16
C SER A 202 4.93 -13.58 -14.84
N THR A 203 5.36 -12.34 -14.62
CA THR A 203 4.77 -11.12 -15.19
C THR A 203 4.76 -11.13 -16.74
N ARG A 204 5.75 -11.75 -17.38
CA ARG A 204 5.90 -11.78 -18.84
C ARG A 204 5.22 -12.95 -19.53
N LYS A 205 4.54 -13.80 -18.76
CA LYS A 205 3.85 -14.98 -19.25
C LYS A 205 2.37 -14.88 -18.97
N ARG A 206 1.52 -15.19 -19.99
CA ARG A 206 0.05 -15.18 -19.83
C ARG A 206 -0.52 -13.89 -19.28
N SER A 207 -0.18 -12.79 -19.91
CA SER A 207 -0.73 -11.45 -19.63
C SER A 207 -2.23 -11.35 -19.89
N TYR A 208 -2.86 -10.31 -19.38
CA TYR A 208 -4.18 -9.86 -19.84
C TYR A 208 -4.21 -9.69 -21.37
N GLN A 209 -5.40 -9.59 -21.97
CA GLN A 209 -5.57 -9.41 -23.41
C GLN A 209 -4.72 -8.28 -24.01
N TRP A 210 -4.51 -7.19 -23.26
CA TRP A 210 -3.73 -6.02 -23.71
C TRP A 210 -2.20 -6.23 -23.68
N GLY A 211 -1.71 -7.31 -23.10
CA GLY A 211 -0.28 -7.62 -23.04
C GLY A 211 0.46 -6.90 -21.91
N GLY A 212 1.50 -6.11 -22.24
CA GLY A 212 2.20 -5.21 -21.32
C GLY A 212 2.84 -5.84 -20.09
N TYR A 213 3.30 -7.10 -20.19
CA TYR A 213 3.89 -7.85 -19.08
C TYR A 213 2.96 -7.99 -17.85
N SER A 214 1.65 -7.95 -18.07
CA SER A 214 0.62 -8.01 -17.04
C SER A 214 0.26 -9.44 -16.60
N GLY A 215 1.20 -10.37 -16.65
CA GLY A 215 0.99 -11.77 -16.24
C GLY A 215 0.87 -11.97 -14.73
N MET A 216 1.15 -10.93 -13.94
CA MET A 216 0.86 -10.81 -12.52
C MET A 216 0.30 -9.42 -12.25
N ASP A 217 -0.77 -9.35 -11.47
CA ASP A 217 -1.48 -8.16 -11.10
C ASP A 217 -1.73 -8.17 -9.59
N LEU A 218 -1.63 -7.03 -8.93
CA LEU A 218 -1.91 -6.88 -7.51
C LEU A 218 -3.22 -6.14 -7.33
N ALA A 219 -3.94 -6.49 -6.30
CA ALA A 219 -5.19 -5.84 -5.94
C ALA A 219 -5.29 -5.67 -4.42
N VAL A 220 -6.06 -4.68 -3.98
CA VAL A 220 -6.37 -4.46 -2.57
C VAL A 220 -7.87 -4.39 -2.39
N ASP A 221 -8.36 -5.04 -1.34
CA ASP A 221 -9.75 -4.94 -0.92
C ASP A 221 -9.88 -4.79 0.61
N GLU A 222 -11.09 -4.85 1.12
CA GLU A 222 -11.38 -4.80 2.57
C GLU A 222 -10.72 -5.91 3.37
N THR A 223 -10.22 -6.93 2.73
CA THR A 223 -9.58 -8.08 3.40
C THR A 223 -8.06 -8.08 3.33
N GLY A 224 -7.47 -7.14 2.54
CA GLY A 224 -6.04 -6.94 2.40
C GLY A 224 -5.51 -7.08 0.98
N LEU A 225 -4.26 -7.53 0.85
CA LEU A 225 -3.52 -7.58 -0.40
C LEU A 225 -3.68 -8.93 -1.12
N TRP A 226 -3.88 -8.86 -2.43
CA TRP A 226 -4.10 -9.98 -3.34
C TRP A 226 -3.10 -9.97 -4.49
N VAL A 227 -2.90 -11.15 -5.08
CA VAL A 227 -2.25 -11.31 -6.40
C VAL A 227 -3.13 -12.12 -7.32
N ILE A 228 -3.30 -11.63 -8.55
CA ILE A 228 -3.94 -12.29 -9.66
C ILE A 228 -2.84 -12.65 -10.66
N ALA A 229 -2.75 -13.89 -11.12
CA ALA A 229 -1.65 -14.29 -11.97
C ALA A 229 -2.04 -15.32 -13.04
N GLY A 230 -1.32 -15.29 -14.16
CA GLY A 230 -1.42 -16.25 -15.24
C GLY A 230 -0.21 -17.17 -15.31
N ARG A 231 -0.42 -18.47 -15.35
CA ARG A 231 0.65 -19.45 -15.51
C ARG A 231 1.11 -19.56 -16.97
N SER A 232 2.36 -19.95 -17.20
CA SER A 232 2.95 -20.00 -18.56
C SER A 232 2.35 -21.04 -19.50
N SER A 233 1.62 -22.03 -18.99
CA SER A 233 1.01 -23.10 -19.78
C SER A 233 -0.42 -22.74 -20.19
N SER A 234 -0.86 -23.23 -21.37
CA SER A 234 -2.18 -22.90 -21.97
C SER A 234 -3.37 -23.48 -21.22
N SER A 235 -3.17 -24.54 -20.45
CA SER A 235 -4.22 -25.28 -19.76
C SER A 235 -4.44 -24.88 -18.30
N TYR A 236 -3.68 -23.91 -17.78
CA TYR A 236 -3.78 -23.56 -16.37
C TYR A 236 -4.75 -22.40 -16.10
N PRO A 237 -5.54 -22.52 -15.04
CA PRO A 237 -6.53 -21.53 -14.66
C PRO A 237 -5.91 -20.21 -14.21
N LEU A 238 -6.74 -19.18 -14.18
CA LEU A 238 -6.43 -17.93 -13.49
C LEU A 238 -6.15 -18.23 -12.01
N TYR A 239 -5.01 -17.74 -11.54
CA TYR A 239 -4.59 -17.89 -10.14
C TYR A 239 -4.96 -16.63 -9.37
N LEU A 240 -5.59 -16.81 -8.23
CA LEU A 240 -5.87 -15.76 -7.25
C LEU A 240 -5.25 -16.17 -5.92
N ALA A 241 -4.52 -15.27 -5.26
CA ALA A 241 -3.99 -15.59 -3.96
C ALA A 241 -3.98 -14.38 -3.02
N LYS A 242 -4.05 -14.65 -1.73
CA LYS A 242 -3.97 -13.66 -0.66
C LYS A 242 -2.57 -13.60 -0.08
N ILE A 243 -2.07 -12.40 0.13
CA ILE A 243 -0.74 -12.14 0.67
C ILE A 243 -0.85 -11.78 2.15
N ASP A 244 -0.11 -12.49 3.01
CA ASP A 244 0.17 -12.06 4.39
C ASP A 244 1.28 -11.00 4.33
N VAL A 245 0.90 -9.74 4.49
CA VAL A 245 1.81 -8.58 4.40
C VAL A 245 2.74 -8.43 5.61
N VAL A 246 2.44 -9.12 6.71
CA VAL A 246 3.26 -9.12 7.93
C VAL A 246 4.38 -10.14 7.81
N ARG A 247 4.03 -11.37 7.39
CA ARG A 247 4.96 -12.49 7.25
C ARG A 247 5.57 -12.59 5.85
N ASN A 248 5.07 -11.81 4.88
CA ASN A 248 5.56 -11.71 3.51
C ASN A 248 5.52 -13.03 2.72
N TYR A 249 4.38 -13.70 2.72
CA TYR A 249 4.15 -14.94 1.95
C TYR A 249 2.71 -15.05 1.43
N ILE A 250 2.47 -16.00 0.52
CA ILE A 250 1.12 -16.36 0.02
C ILE A 250 0.41 -17.19 1.10
N SER A 251 -0.62 -16.65 1.70
CA SER A 251 -1.34 -17.30 2.80
C SER A 251 -2.47 -18.22 2.35
N LEU A 252 -3.19 -17.85 1.27
CA LEU A 252 -4.27 -18.61 0.67
C LEU A 252 -4.19 -18.52 -0.85
N ALA A 253 -4.70 -19.52 -1.56
CA ALA A 253 -4.68 -19.51 -3.02
C ALA A 253 -5.84 -20.31 -3.63
N TRP A 254 -6.32 -19.85 -4.79
CA TRP A 254 -7.39 -20.46 -5.58
C TRP A 254 -6.98 -20.57 -7.04
N ASN A 255 -7.41 -21.64 -7.70
CA ASN A 255 -7.25 -21.85 -9.13
C ASN A 255 -8.63 -21.78 -9.79
N LEU A 256 -8.90 -20.71 -10.52
CA LEU A 256 -10.20 -20.43 -11.15
C LEU A 256 -10.25 -21.09 -12.54
N ARG A 257 -10.67 -22.36 -12.58
CA ARG A 257 -10.55 -23.24 -13.76
C ARG A 257 -11.32 -22.75 -15.00
N SER A 258 -12.33 -21.93 -14.82
CA SER A 258 -13.16 -21.39 -15.91
C SER A 258 -12.59 -20.16 -16.61
N LYS A 259 -11.47 -19.62 -16.14
CA LYS A 259 -10.83 -18.43 -16.70
C LYS A 259 -9.32 -18.59 -16.81
N THR A 260 -8.75 -17.92 -17.80
CA THR A 260 -7.30 -17.72 -17.95
C THR A 260 -7.00 -16.24 -18.06
N MET A 261 -5.80 -15.81 -17.67
CA MET A 261 -5.42 -14.40 -17.68
C MET A 261 -5.64 -13.73 -19.05
N ASN A 262 -5.25 -14.42 -20.13
CA ASN A 262 -5.38 -13.93 -21.50
C ASN A 262 -6.81 -14.01 -22.09
N SER A 263 -7.77 -14.56 -21.35
CA SER A 263 -9.20 -14.54 -21.75
C SER A 263 -9.96 -13.33 -21.23
N ILE A 264 -9.33 -12.48 -20.43
CA ILE A 264 -9.95 -11.32 -19.78
C ILE A 264 -9.18 -10.03 -20.08
N GLY A 265 -9.90 -8.93 -20.13
CA GLY A 265 -9.30 -7.61 -20.36
C GLY A 265 -8.60 -7.08 -19.14
N ASN A 266 -9.19 -7.26 -17.96
CA ASN A 266 -8.66 -6.87 -16.66
C ASN A 266 -9.41 -7.59 -15.53
N ALA A 267 -8.93 -7.48 -14.28
CA ALA A 267 -9.63 -8.00 -13.11
C ALA A 267 -9.32 -7.12 -11.88
N PHE A 268 -10.20 -7.18 -10.88
CA PHE A 268 -9.99 -6.55 -9.58
C PHE A 268 -10.66 -7.37 -8.48
N VAL A 269 -10.31 -7.11 -7.23
CA VAL A 269 -10.91 -7.78 -6.06
C VAL A 269 -11.63 -6.74 -5.21
N ALA A 270 -12.86 -7.06 -4.80
CA ALA A 270 -13.63 -6.26 -3.86
C ALA A 270 -14.40 -7.21 -2.94
N CYS A 271 -14.38 -6.96 -1.63
CA CYS A 271 -15.10 -7.76 -0.64
C CYS A 271 -14.74 -9.27 -0.64
N GLY A 272 -13.52 -9.63 -0.99
CA GLY A 272 -13.08 -11.03 -1.13
C GLY A 272 -13.58 -11.73 -2.40
N VAL A 273 -14.16 -10.98 -3.33
CA VAL A 273 -14.67 -11.45 -4.61
C VAL A 273 -13.81 -10.91 -5.74
N ILE A 274 -13.28 -11.80 -6.60
CA ILE A 274 -12.66 -11.37 -7.86
C ILE A 274 -13.73 -11.16 -8.92
N TYR A 275 -13.63 -10.05 -9.65
CA TYR A 275 -14.45 -9.68 -10.80
C TYR A 275 -13.56 -9.58 -12.04
N THR A 276 -13.98 -10.17 -13.18
CA THR A 276 -13.19 -10.11 -14.41
C THR A 276 -13.92 -9.34 -15.51
N ILE A 277 -13.24 -8.35 -16.08
CA ILE A 277 -13.72 -7.51 -17.19
C ILE A 277 -13.42 -8.23 -18.50
N ASN A 278 -14.41 -8.41 -19.37
CA ASN A 278 -14.28 -9.23 -20.56
C ASN A 278 -13.36 -8.62 -21.63
N SER A 279 -13.31 -7.29 -21.75
CA SER A 279 -12.47 -6.63 -22.76
C SER A 279 -11.83 -5.37 -22.19
N TYR A 280 -10.55 -5.15 -22.53
CA TYR A 280 -9.82 -3.93 -22.18
C TYR A 280 -10.04 -2.79 -23.19
N SER A 281 -10.51 -3.09 -24.42
CA SER A 281 -10.62 -2.13 -25.53
C SER A 281 -12.05 -1.92 -26.02
N GLY A 282 -12.95 -2.88 -25.83
CA GLY A 282 -14.36 -2.70 -26.17
C GLY A 282 -14.98 -1.55 -25.38
N ARG A 283 -15.44 -0.49 -26.06
CA ARG A 283 -15.99 0.71 -25.43
C ARG A 283 -17.17 0.40 -24.51
N SER A 284 -17.99 -0.57 -24.89
CA SER A 284 -18.98 -1.20 -24.01
C SER A 284 -18.60 -2.67 -23.83
N THR A 285 -18.39 -3.07 -22.59
CA THR A 285 -18.06 -4.43 -22.22
C THR A 285 -18.79 -4.83 -20.95
N THR A 286 -18.59 -6.02 -20.46
CA THR A 286 -19.30 -6.56 -19.31
C THR A 286 -18.35 -7.31 -18.38
N ILE A 287 -18.77 -7.44 -17.13
CA ILE A 287 -18.22 -8.37 -16.16
C ILE A 287 -19.16 -9.56 -16.10
N THR A 288 -18.74 -10.70 -16.63
CA THR A 288 -19.56 -11.91 -16.70
C THR A 288 -19.06 -13.02 -15.80
N PHE A 289 -18.01 -12.78 -15.04
CA PHE A 289 -17.46 -13.74 -14.10
C PHE A 289 -17.09 -13.06 -12.80
N ALA A 290 -17.60 -13.62 -11.71
CA ALA A 290 -17.22 -13.31 -10.34
C ALA A 290 -17.02 -14.62 -9.56
N TYR A 291 -16.07 -14.61 -8.62
CA TYR A 291 -15.78 -15.74 -7.73
C TYR A 291 -15.57 -15.24 -6.30
N ASP A 292 -16.36 -15.76 -5.38
CA ASP A 292 -16.26 -15.46 -3.95
C ASP A 292 -15.29 -16.44 -3.27
N THR A 293 -14.20 -15.92 -2.74
CA THR A 293 -13.15 -16.69 -2.09
C THR A 293 -13.57 -17.29 -0.74
N LYS A 294 -14.64 -16.74 -0.11
CA LYS A 294 -15.16 -17.21 1.16
C LYS A 294 -16.05 -18.44 1.00
N THR A 295 -16.91 -18.42 -0.02
CA THR A 295 -17.89 -19.48 -0.26
C THR A 295 -17.47 -20.48 -1.32
N GLY A 296 -16.49 -20.12 -2.19
CA GLY A 296 -16.11 -20.88 -3.38
C GLY A 296 -17.13 -20.79 -4.51
N SER A 297 -18.14 -19.93 -4.38
CA SER A 297 -19.19 -19.77 -5.39
C SER A 297 -18.72 -18.90 -6.54
N GLN A 298 -19.12 -19.29 -7.76
CA GLN A 298 -18.92 -18.47 -8.96
C GLN A 298 -20.27 -18.18 -9.62
N TRP A 299 -20.39 -16.99 -10.25
CA TRP A 299 -21.60 -16.60 -10.95
C TRP A 299 -21.30 -15.58 -12.06
N ASN A 300 -22.29 -15.33 -12.88
CA ASN A 300 -22.29 -14.24 -13.86
C ASN A 300 -23.02 -13.02 -13.28
N PRO A 301 -22.32 -11.95 -12.88
CA PRO A 301 -22.97 -10.75 -12.33
C PRO A 301 -23.63 -9.91 -13.42
N ASN A 302 -23.27 -10.08 -14.69
CA ASN A 302 -23.77 -9.31 -15.84
C ASN A 302 -23.70 -7.78 -15.63
N ILE A 303 -22.59 -7.29 -15.07
CA ILE A 303 -22.40 -5.86 -14.81
C ILE A 303 -21.82 -5.19 -16.06
N GLN A 304 -22.46 -4.10 -16.49
CA GLN A 304 -21.94 -3.27 -17.59
C GLN A 304 -20.69 -2.52 -17.18
N PHE A 305 -19.71 -2.46 -18.07
CA PHE A 305 -18.46 -1.75 -17.91
C PHE A 305 -18.11 -0.94 -19.16
N THR A 306 -17.64 0.29 -19.00
CA THR A 306 -17.36 1.20 -20.11
C THR A 306 -15.90 1.57 -20.17
N ASN A 307 -15.17 1.12 -21.20
CA ASN A 307 -13.84 1.62 -21.54
C ASN A 307 -14.00 2.87 -22.42
N GLN A 308 -14.22 4.03 -21.82
CA GLN A 308 -14.59 5.24 -22.53
C GLN A 308 -13.55 5.65 -23.57
N PHE A 309 -12.27 5.42 -23.29
CA PHE A 309 -11.17 5.80 -24.18
C PHE A 309 -10.56 4.63 -24.94
N GLY A 310 -11.03 3.39 -24.69
CA GLY A 310 -10.82 2.22 -25.54
C GLY A 310 -9.47 1.51 -25.38
N CYS A 311 -8.74 1.73 -24.27
CA CYS A 311 -7.54 0.94 -23.94
C CYS A 311 -7.28 0.97 -22.43
N ASN A 312 -8.07 0.21 -21.68
CA ASN A 312 -7.99 0.16 -20.23
C ASN A 312 -6.91 -0.83 -19.78
N SER A 313 -5.75 -0.32 -19.43
CA SER A 313 -4.57 -1.12 -19.10
C SER A 313 -4.41 -1.38 -17.60
N MET A 314 -5.18 -0.69 -16.77
CA MET A 314 -5.17 -0.86 -15.31
C MET A 314 -6.59 -0.64 -14.81
N VAL A 315 -7.08 -1.55 -13.99
CA VAL A 315 -8.32 -1.37 -13.21
C VAL A 315 -8.07 -1.97 -11.84
N ASP A 316 -8.18 -1.13 -10.80
CA ASP A 316 -7.94 -1.52 -9.43
C ASP A 316 -8.96 -0.90 -8.47
N TYR A 317 -9.33 -1.64 -7.44
CA TYR A 317 -10.33 -1.20 -6.47
C TYR A 317 -9.67 -0.48 -5.30
N ASN A 318 -10.24 0.66 -4.91
CA ASN A 318 -9.91 1.30 -3.64
C ASN A 318 -11.06 1.07 -2.64
N PRO A 319 -10.88 0.23 -1.61
CA PRO A 319 -11.92 -0.10 -0.65
C PRO A 319 -12.28 1.06 0.27
N ARG A 320 -11.41 2.05 0.44
CA ARG A 320 -11.67 3.24 1.25
C ARG A 320 -12.65 4.19 0.58
N GLU A 321 -12.43 4.45 -0.69
CA GLU A 321 -13.24 5.36 -1.49
C GLU A 321 -14.42 4.66 -2.18
N LYS A 322 -14.39 3.30 -2.24
CA LYS A 322 -15.37 2.46 -2.94
C LYS A 322 -15.51 2.82 -4.42
N VAL A 323 -14.37 3.02 -5.07
CA VAL A 323 -14.28 3.31 -6.51
C VAL A 323 -13.24 2.41 -7.15
N LEU A 324 -13.35 2.20 -8.47
CA LEU A 324 -12.25 1.67 -9.27
C LEU A 324 -11.39 2.82 -9.76
N TYR A 325 -10.10 2.66 -9.62
CA TYR A 325 -9.07 3.44 -10.31
C TYR A 325 -8.73 2.74 -11.61
N ALA A 326 -8.54 3.50 -12.69
CA ALA A 326 -8.20 2.90 -13.96
C ALA A 326 -7.34 3.83 -14.83
N TRP A 327 -6.57 3.22 -15.73
CA TRP A 327 -5.81 3.91 -16.77
C TRP A 327 -6.36 3.51 -18.13
N ASP A 328 -7.21 4.36 -18.71
CA ASP A 328 -7.86 4.13 -19.99
C ASP A 328 -7.28 5.04 -21.06
N ASN A 329 -6.33 4.54 -21.85
CA ASN A 329 -5.70 5.22 -22.98
C ASN A 329 -5.29 6.66 -22.68
N LYS A 330 -4.24 6.85 -21.89
CA LYS A 330 -3.72 8.15 -21.44
C LYS A 330 -4.62 8.91 -20.45
N ARG A 331 -5.74 8.34 -20.00
CA ARG A 331 -6.66 8.98 -19.07
C ARG A 331 -6.64 8.28 -17.73
N LEU A 332 -6.44 9.07 -16.69
CA LEU A 332 -6.66 8.63 -15.31
C LEU A 332 -8.14 8.80 -15.01
N VAL A 333 -8.82 7.70 -14.77
CA VAL A 333 -10.27 7.68 -14.55
C VAL A 333 -10.62 6.93 -13.27
N THR A 334 -11.76 7.28 -12.69
CA THR A 334 -12.38 6.49 -11.62
C THR A 334 -13.78 6.06 -12.03
N TYR A 335 -14.22 4.91 -11.49
CA TYR A 335 -15.59 4.43 -11.65
C TYR A 335 -16.23 4.31 -10.28
N PRO A 336 -17.36 4.97 -10.02
CA PRO A 336 -18.12 4.77 -8.79
C PRO A 336 -18.72 3.36 -8.77
N ILE A 337 -18.71 2.72 -7.61
CA ILE A 337 -19.28 1.39 -7.40
C ILE A 337 -20.51 1.52 -6.48
N THR A 338 -21.57 0.79 -6.83
CA THR A 338 -22.71 0.56 -5.96
C THR A 338 -22.75 -0.91 -5.58
N PHE A 339 -22.83 -1.18 -4.30
CA PHE A 339 -22.98 -2.53 -3.75
C PHE A 339 -24.46 -2.87 -3.55
N GLU A 340 -24.77 -4.17 -3.48
CA GLU A 340 -26.11 -4.63 -3.11
C GLU A 340 -26.42 -4.18 -1.67
N GLU A 341 -27.69 -3.92 -1.37
CA GLU A 341 -28.18 -3.68 -0.02
C GLU A 341 -28.09 -4.99 0.79
N GLN A 342 -27.82 -4.87 2.09
CA GLN A 342 -27.79 -6.01 3.01
C GLN A 342 -29.20 -6.50 3.32
#